data_dbced041cec9c174fbbd74d861bb70cc
#
_entry.id   dbced041cec9c174fbbd74d861bb70cc
#
_cell.length_a   1.000
_cell.length_b   1.000
_cell.length_c   1.000
_cell.angle_alpha   90.00
_cell.angle_beta   90.00
_cell.angle_gamma   90.00
#
_symmetry.space_group_name_H-M   'P 1'
#
loop_
_entity.id
_entity.type
_entity.pdbx_description
1 polymer ?
#
loop_
_entity_poly.entity_id
_entity_poly.type
_entity_poly.pdbx_seq_one_letter_code
_entity_poly.pdbx_strand_id
1 'polypeptide(L)'
;MNNLTWLVSVASLTFFMQSLDTTMLYLAIPSMAQALHQSSLSMGMVVVSYMLTVMVFTPVCGWLADTYGYRRIYLLALGLFSLGSFLCAAADTLTAIILARFLQGIGGALMLPVTRVVILKTTLPAEKLSALNKITLLGLGGTLLGPPLSGLLITTCSWRMIFLVNIPLCLICVVLAKKYMPEQLTSSMRGKFDTIGFMLVVPALLLILLGLLGIGKHYFTGMWVIIFFLIAMLLLYRYKNHQDNTNDPLFTLSLFRHRTFAVGIASNICVRIFIASVPLVLSLMLQRELNYSPRGVSIIMLSLASGSISARFLLRPALIWCGYRCLLLIATTVSAALIYSLTLPGLNGSLDSVVILIFILGVFTSVLYATMNTLTFSELTDETYHAGNSLLILSQLLSIIISVTLTFTVLHYVNYAANARGLENYHVSFLLMSFGLFLCCFIFLRLDKNDGDVFVQETQK
;
A
#
# COMPACT_ATOMS: atom_id res chain seq x y z
N MET A 1 19.32 -16.18 -22.61
CA MET A 1 18.17 -15.62 -21.84
C MET A 1 17.55 -14.52 -22.69
N ASN A 2 16.24 -14.58 -22.95
CA ASN A 2 15.54 -13.63 -23.81
C ASN A 2 15.50 -12.23 -23.16
N ASN A 3 15.48 -11.17 -23.97
CA ASN A 3 15.35 -9.78 -23.47
C ASN A 3 14.16 -9.60 -22.52
N LEU A 4 13.07 -10.35 -22.74
CA LEU A 4 11.90 -10.37 -21.87
C LEU A 4 12.24 -10.80 -20.43
N THR A 5 13.06 -11.83 -20.24
CA THR A 5 13.45 -12.31 -18.89
C THR A 5 14.16 -11.21 -18.11
N TRP A 6 15.03 -10.43 -18.76
CA TRP A 6 15.72 -9.31 -18.13
C TRP A 6 14.78 -8.15 -17.79
N LEU A 7 13.82 -7.83 -18.66
CA LEU A 7 12.80 -6.81 -18.40
C LEU A 7 11.92 -7.20 -17.20
N VAL A 8 11.50 -8.47 -17.14
CA VAL A 8 10.76 -9.01 -15.99
C VAL A 8 11.61 -8.93 -14.73
N SER A 9 12.92 -9.22 -14.81
CA SER A 9 13.83 -9.10 -13.66
C SER A 9 13.94 -7.65 -13.16
N VAL A 10 14.03 -6.66 -14.07
CA VAL A 10 14.05 -5.23 -13.70
C VAL A 10 12.78 -4.85 -12.95
N ALA A 11 11.60 -5.19 -13.49
CA ALA A 11 10.33 -4.89 -12.83
C ALA A 11 10.15 -5.62 -11.50
N SER A 12 10.61 -6.87 -11.43
CA SER A 12 10.57 -7.68 -10.21
C SER A 12 11.46 -7.10 -9.12
N LEU A 13 12.69 -6.71 -9.46
CA LEU A 13 13.62 -6.10 -8.51
C LEU A 13 13.12 -4.73 -8.05
N THR A 14 12.48 -3.97 -8.94
CA THR A 14 11.83 -2.71 -8.58
C THR A 14 10.74 -2.92 -7.54
N PHE A 15 9.84 -3.88 -7.77
CA PHE A 15 8.75 -4.16 -6.84
C PHE A 15 9.27 -4.75 -5.52
N PHE A 16 10.26 -5.64 -5.59
CA PHE A 16 10.96 -6.17 -4.43
C PHE A 16 11.52 -5.04 -3.56
N MET A 17 12.26 -4.10 -4.16
CA MET A 17 12.86 -2.97 -3.46
C MET A 17 11.83 -2.07 -2.79
N GLN A 18 10.72 -1.72 -3.47
CA GLN A 18 9.65 -0.92 -2.90
C GLN A 18 8.96 -1.63 -1.72
N SER A 19 8.71 -2.93 -1.86
CA SER A 19 8.10 -3.74 -0.80
C SER A 19 9.02 -3.87 0.39
N LEU A 20 10.31 -4.04 0.14
CA LEU A 20 11.37 -4.09 1.15
C LEU A 20 11.44 -2.77 1.94
N ASP A 21 11.55 -1.63 1.25
CA ASP A 21 11.64 -0.30 1.86
C ASP A 21 10.46 -0.03 2.80
N THR A 22 9.24 -0.37 2.36
CA THR A 22 8.03 -0.15 3.16
C THR A 22 8.00 -1.02 4.42
N THR A 23 8.32 -2.31 4.29
CA THR A 23 8.22 -3.26 5.42
C THR A 23 9.35 -3.12 6.41
N MET A 24 10.55 -2.78 5.95
CA MET A 24 11.68 -2.48 6.84
C MET A 24 11.43 -1.26 7.72
N LEU A 25 10.76 -0.24 7.16
CA LEU A 25 10.48 1.00 7.88
C LEU A 25 9.60 0.78 9.10
N TYR A 26 8.55 -0.06 9.01
CA TYR A 26 7.64 -0.30 10.13
C TYR A 26 8.37 -0.82 11.39
N LEU A 27 9.39 -1.63 11.21
CA LEU A 27 10.20 -2.15 12.30
C LEU A 27 11.20 -1.11 12.83
N ALA A 28 11.66 -0.19 11.99
CA ALA A 28 12.66 0.81 12.33
C ALA A 28 12.11 2.04 13.09
N ILE A 29 10.79 2.27 13.04
CA ILE A 29 10.16 3.47 13.64
C ILE A 29 10.56 3.69 15.10
N PRO A 30 10.53 2.69 16.02
CA PRO A 30 10.94 2.90 17.40
C PRO A 30 12.41 3.32 17.54
N SER A 31 13.32 2.67 16.82
CA SER A 31 14.77 2.97 16.84
C SER A 31 15.07 4.35 16.25
N MET A 32 14.36 4.74 15.19
CA MET A 32 14.43 6.08 14.60
C MET A 32 13.93 7.15 15.57
N ALA A 33 12.81 6.90 16.24
CA ALA A 33 12.21 7.79 17.22
C ALA A 33 13.17 8.05 18.38
N GLN A 34 13.80 7.00 18.90
CA GLN A 34 14.79 7.10 19.96
C GLN A 34 16.04 7.88 19.51
N ALA A 35 16.59 7.58 18.34
CA ALA A 35 17.80 8.23 17.82
C ALA A 35 17.61 9.72 17.51
N LEU A 36 16.40 10.11 17.11
CA LEU A 36 16.06 11.50 16.75
C LEU A 36 15.39 12.26 17.89
N HIS A 37 15.30 11.66 19.09
CA HIS A 37 14.62 12.24 20.26
C HIS A 37 13.20 12.71 19.96
N GLN A 38 12.47 11.91 19.16
CA GLN A 38 11.10 12.19 18.73
C GLN A 38 10.13 11.12 19.27
N SER A 39 8.84 11.46 19.32
CA SER A 39 7.82 10.45 19.60
C SER A 39 7.64 9.50 18.43
N SER A 40 7.34 8.21 18.68
CA SER A 40 7.01 7.28 17.60
C SER A 40 5.75 7.70 16.83
N LEU A 41 4.86 8.45 17.48
CA LEU A 41 3.68 9.02 16.84
C LEU A 41 4.05 10.07 15.78
N SER A 42 5.07 10.90 16.06
CA SER A 42 5.59 11.87 15.09
C SER A 42 6.28 11.18 13.92
N MET A 43 6.91 10.02 14.15
CA MET A 43 7.54 9.21 13.10
C MET A 43 6.53 8.64 12.08
N GLY A 44 5.25 8.58 12.38
CA GLY A 44 4.21 8.24 11.41
C GLY A 44 4.22 9.11 10.17
N MET A 45 4.64 10.39 10.31
CA MET A 45 4.78 11.31 9.17
C MET A 45 5.82 10.84 8.13
N VAL A 46 6.80 10.03 8.53
CA VAL A 46 7.81 9.45 7.65
C VAL A 46 7.20 8.43 6.69
N VAL A 47 6.20 7.67 7.16
CA VAL A 47 5.42 6.74 6.32
C VAL A 47 4.45 7.51 5.43
N VAL A 48 3.69 8.42 6.04
CA VAL A 48 2.65 9.19 5.35
C VAL A 48 3.23 10.04 4.23
N SER A 49 4.36 10.73 4.43
CA SER A 49 4.97 11.60 3.42
C SER A 49 5.36 10.84 2.14
N TYR A 50 5.95 9.65 2.28
CA TYR A 50 6.27 8.79 1.14
C TYR A 50 5.01 8.32 0.40
N MET A 51 4.05 7.74 1.12
CA MET A 51 2.81 7.20 0.53
C MET A 51 1.98 8.30 -0.15
N LEU A 52 1.90 9.48 0.46
CA LEU A 52 1.22 10.65 -0.09
C LEU A 52 1.87 11.11 -1.39
N THR A 53 3.20 11.17 -1.43
CA THR A 53 3.93 11.53 -2.65
C THR A 53 3.72 10.51 -3.75
N VAL A 54 3.77 9.21 -3.43
CA VAL A 54 3.47 8.14 -4.38
C VAL A 54 2.05 8.31 -4.93
N MET A 55 1.06 8.57 -4.07
CA MET A 55 -0.33 8.77 -4.48
C MET A 55 -0.49 9.95 -5.44
N VAL A 56 0.15 11.07 -5.15
CA VAL A 56 0.07 12.31 -5.95
C VAL A 56 0.71 12.13 -7.33
N PHE A 57 1.88 11.48 -7.40
CA PHE A 57 2.66 11.39 -8.64
C PHE A 57 2.32 10.16 -9.49
N THR A 58 1.66 9.13 -8.95
CA THR A 58 1.27 7.94 -9.74
C THR A 58 0.42 8.26 -10.97
N PRO A 59 -0.60 9.15 -10.93
CA PRO A 59 -1.38 9.49 -12.12
C PRO A 59 -0.60 10.18 -13.23
N VAL A 60 0.46 10.91 -12.86
CA VAL A 60 1.32 11.64 -13.82
C VAL A 60 2.29 10.71 -14.55
N CYS A 61 2.54 9.53 -13.99
CA CYS A 61 3.56 8.59 -14.43
C CYS A 61 3.41 8.17 -15.90
N GLY A 62 2.18 7.80 -16.31
CA GLY A 62 1.90 7.34 -17.67
C GLY A 62 2.21 8.43 -18.70
N TRP A 63 1.69 9.62 -18.48
CA TRP A 63 1.91 10.77 -19.35
C TRP A 63 3.39 11.14 -19.45
N LEU A 64 4.12 11.19 -18.35
CA LEU A 64 5.56 11.47 -18.34
C LEU A 64 6.33 10.42 -19.16
N ALA A 65 6.02 9.15 -18.98
CA ALA A 65 6.70 8.06 -19.68
C ALA A 65 6.38 8.05 -21.19
N ASP A 66 5.13 8.35 -21.57
CA ASP A 66 4.74 8.48 -22.99
C ASP A 66 5.36 9.71 -23.65
N THR A 67 5.57 10.81 -22.91
CA THR A 67 6.12 12.07 -23.45
C THR A 67 7.63 12.04 -23.57
N TYR A 68 8.34 11.61 -22.52
CA TYR A 68 9.79 11.69 -22.42
C TYR A 68 10.51 10.36 -22.65
N GLY A 69 9.75 9.27 -22.80
CA GLY A 69 10.27 7.92 -23.01
C GLY A 69 10.44 7.12 -21.72
N TYR A 70 9.99 5.86 -21.76
CA TYR A 70 9.94 4.97 -20.60
C TYR A 70 11.30 4.74 -19.93
N ARG A 71 12.35 4.51 -20.72
CA ARG A 71 13.70 4.28 -20.19
C ARG A 71 14.24 5.49 -19.44
N ARG A 72 14.08 6.70 -20.01
CA ARG A 72 14.57 7.95 -19.40
C ARG A 72 13.85 8.23 -18.08
N ILE A 73 12.52 8.11 -18.07
CA ILE A 73 11.72 8.34 -16.87
C ILE A 73 12.03 7.30 -15.79
N TYR A 74 12.25 6.04 -16.17
CA TYR A 74 12.63 5.00 -15.22
C TYR A 74 14.00 5.26 -14.58
N LEU A 75 15.00 5.65 -15.38
CA LEU A 75 16.33 5.99 -14.87
C LEU A 75 16.30 7.23 -13.95
N LEU A 76 15.51 8.25 -14.31
CA LEU A 76 15.27 9.41 -13.45
C LEU A 76 14.62 8.98 -12.13
N ALA A 77 13.62 8.13 -12.18
CA ALA A 77 12.92 7.60 -11.00
C ALA A 77 13.86 6.85 -10.05
N LEU A 78 14.73 5.99 -10.58
CA LEU A 78 15.79 5.30 -9.80
C LEU A 78 16.76 6.29 -9.16
N GLY A 79 17.16 7.34 -9.89
CA GLY A 79 18.02 8.39 -9.37
C GLY A 79 17.38 9.16 -8.21
N LEU A 80 16.11 9.57 -8.37
CA LEU A 80 15.36 10.27 -7.31
C LEU A 80 15.14 9.36 -6.09
N PHE A 81 14.80 8.10 -6.31
CA PHE A 81 14.60 7.13 -5.22
C PHE A 81 15.90 6.87 -4.46
N SER A 82 17.03 6.67 -5.17
CA SER A 82 18.34 6.46 -4.58
C SER A 82 18.84 7.70 -3.81
N LEU A 83 18.67 8.90 -4.39
CA LEU A 83 19.02 10.15 -3.73
C LEU A 83 18.17 10.37 -2.47
N GLY A 84 16.86 10.16 -2.55
CA GLY A 84 15.97 10.23 -1.40
C GLY A 84 16.35 9.22 -0.32
N SER A 85 16.71 7.99 -0.69
CA SER A 85 17.21 6.97 0.24
C SER A 85 18.51 7.42 0.93
N PHE A 86 19.46 7.97 0.17
CA PHE A 86 20.70 8.51 0.75
C PHE A 86 20.42 9.65 1.73
N LEU A 87 19.57 10.61 1.35
CA LEU A 87 19.19 11.72 2.20
C LEU A 87 18.44 11.27 3.47
N CYS A 88 17.59 10.23 3.40
CA CYS A 88 16.97 9.64 4.57
C CYS A 88 18.01 9.05 5.55
N ALA A 89 19.04 8.37 5.01
CA ALA A 89 20.11 7.81 5.82
C ALA A 89 21.02 8.88 6.44
N ALA A 90 21.21 10.02 5.77
CA ALA A 90 22.03 11.14 6.22
C ALA A 90 21.30 12.09 7.16
N ALA A 91 19.98 11.97 7.31
CA ALA A 91 19.16 12.92 8.05
C ALA A 91 19.31 12.76 9.57
N ASP A 92 19.42 13.89 10.28
CA ASP A 92 19.51 13.99 11.74
C ASP A 92 18.27 14.66 12.37
N THR A 93 17.28 15.02 11.56
CA THR A 93 16.03 15.62 12.03
C THR A 93 14.82 14.98 11.37
N LEU A 94 13.69 14.99 12.07
CA LEU A 94 12.42 14.49 11.53
C LEU A 94 12.03 15.20 10.22
N THR A 95 12.18 16.54 10.18
CA THR A 95 11.85 17.34 9.00
C THR A 95 12.72 16.94 7.80
N ALA A 96 14.01 16.73 8.00
CA ALA A 96 14.92 16.28 6.93
C ALA A 96 14.50 14.92 6.37
N ILE A 97 14.13 13.97 7.25
CA ILE A 97 13.63 12.65 6.79
C ILE A 97 12.31 12.80 6.01
N ILE A 98 11.37 13.62 6.48
CA ILE A 98 10.09 13.85 5.77
C ILE A 98 10.34 14.40 4.36
N LEU A 99 11.22 15.37 4.21
CA LEU A 99 11.58 15.94 2.90
C LEU A 99 12.30 14.93 2.01
N ALA A 100 13.22 14.15 2.59
CA ALA A 100 13.90 13.08 1.87
C ALA A 100 12.94 11.98 1.42
N ARG A 101 11.95 11.62 2.26
CA ARG A 101 10.87 10.67 1.92
C ARG A 101 9.95 11.20 0.83
N PHE A 102 9.68 12.50 0.83
CA PHE A 102 8.96 13.15 -0.27
C PHE A 102 9.70 12.96 -1.60
N LEU A 103 11.00 13.24 -1.64
CA LEU A 103 11.83 13.04 -2.83
C LEU A 103 11.88 11.56 -3.27
N GLN A 104 12.07 10.65 -2.31
CA GLN A 104 12.06 9.22 -2.54
C GLN A 104 10.71 8.74 -3.10
N GLY A 105 9.59 9.30 -2.60
CA GLY A 105 8.25 9.00 -3.06
C GLY A 105 7.99 9.38 -4.52
N ILE A 106 8.56 10.49 -5.02
CA ILE A 106 8.48 10.84 -6.45
C ILE A 106 9.11 9.72 -7.28
N GLY A 107 10.32 9.27 -6.91
CA GLY A 107 10.97 8.12 -7.57
C GLY A 107 10.11 6.87 -7.50
N GLY A 108 9.61 6.53 -6.30
CA GLY A 108 8.75 5.36 -6.06
C GLY A 108 7.48 5.34 -6.91
N ALA A 109 6.83 6.51 -7.09
CA ALA A 109 5.62 6.65 -7.89
C ALA A 109 5.83 6.25 -9.36
N LEU A 110 7.01 6.56 -9.90
CA LEU A 110 7.30 6.39 -11.32
C LEU A 110 7.86 5.00 -11.65
N MET A 111 8.60 4.36 -10.74
CA MET A 111 9.36 3.15 -11.04
C MET A 111 8.51 1.95 -11.46
N LEU A 112 7.56 1.53 -10.63
CA LEU A 112 6.80 0.30 -10.85
C LEU A 112 5.78 0.43 -12.00
N PRO A 113 4.99 1.51 -12.14
CA PRO A 113 4.09 1.66 -13.26
C PRO A 113 4.81 1.69 -14.61
N VAL A 114 5.95 2.40 -14.71
CA VAL A 114 6.75 2.48 -15.94
C VAL A 114 7.21 1.08 -16.38
N THR A 115 7.77 0.29 -15.46
CA THR A 115 8.26 -1.06 -15.81
C THR A 115 7.15 -2.00 -16.22
N ARG A 116 5.97 -1.93 -15.57
CA ARG A 116 4.79 -2.72 -15.95
C ARG A 116 4.31 -2.39 -17.37
N VAL A 117 4.23 -1.11 -17.71
CA VAL A 117 3.80 -0.68 -19.05
C VAL A 117 4.80 -1.14 -20.12
N VAL A 118 6.10 -1.05 -19.86
CA VAL A 118 7.14 -1.57 -20.78
C VAL A 118 6.91 -3.06 -21.05
N ILE A 119 6.67 -3.86 -20.00
CA ILE A 119 6.42 -5.30 -20.16
C ILE A 119 5.14 -5.54 -20.97
N LEU A 120 4.04 -4.84 -20.65
CA LEU A 120 2.78 -4.99 -21.37
C LEU A 120 2.90 -4.63 -22.87
N LYS A 121 3.77 -3.65 -23.21
CA LYS A 121 4.00 -3.23 -24.61
C LYS A 121 5.00 -4.13 -25.35
N THR A 122 5.90 -4.82 -24.67
CA THR A 122 6.97 -5.63 -25.29
C THR A 122 6.71 -7.13 -25.28
N THR A 123 5.69 -7.59 -24.52
CA THR A 123 5.39 -9.01 -24.35
C THR A 123 4.21 -9.45 -25.22
N LEU A 124 4.29 -10.64 -25.77
CA LEU A 124 3.18 -11.26 -26.51
C LEU A 124 1.95 -11.45 -25.59
N PRO A 125 0.72 -11.34 -26.12
CA PRO A 125 -0.50 -11.48 -25.31
C PRO A 125 -0.53 -12.73 -24.43
N ALA A 126 -0.12 -13.87 -24.95
CA ALA A 126 -0.09 -15.15 -24.22
C ALA A 126 0.89 -15.18 -23.04
N GLU A 127 1.94 -14.36 -23.04
CA GLU A 127 2.98 -14.34 -22.00
C GLU A 127 2.80 -13.20 -20.98
N LYS A 128 1.92 -12.22 -21.24
CA LYS A 128 1.71 -11.05 -20.37
C LYS A 128 1.35 -11.44 -18.94
N LEU A 129 0.39 -12.34 -18.77
CA LEU A 129 -0.07 -12.79 -17.47
C LEU A 129 1.05 -13.48 -16.68
N SER A 130 1.81 -14.36 -17.35
CA SER A 130 2.97 -15.04 -16.73
C SER A 130 4.03 -14.04 -16.29
N ALA A 131 4.34 -13.04 -17.10
CA ALA A 131 5.30 -11.99 -16.77
C ALA A 131 4.85 -11.16 -15.55
N LEU A 132 3.59 -10.70 -15.51
CA LEU A 132 3.03 -9.95 -14.38
C LEU A 132 2.99 -10.78 -13.09
N ASN A 133 2.66 -12.06 -13.19
CA ASN A 133 2.68 -12.97 -12.04
C ASN A 133 4.09 -13.14 -11.46
N LYS A 134 5.12 -13.28 -12.31
CA LYS A 134 6.52 -13.36 -11.86
C LYS A 134 6.96 -12.09 -11.14
N ILE A 135 6.61 -10.90 -11.66
CA ILE A 135 6.90 -9.61 -11.02
C ILE A 135 6.26 -9.57 -9.63
N THR A 136 5.00 -9.94 -9.53
CA THR A 136 4.26 -9.91 -8.27
C THR A 136 4.83 -10.89 -7.26
N LEU A 137 5.20 -12.11 -7.69
CA LEU A 137 5.78 -13.13 -6.81
C LEU A 137 7.11 -12.67 -6.20
N LEU A 138 8.02 -12.15 -7.03
CA LEU A 138 9.31 -11.65 -6.57
C LEU A 138 9.18 -10.38 -5.71
N GLY A 139 8.22 -9.50 -6.03
CA GLY A 139 7.91 -8.33 -5.21
C GLY A 139 7.47 -8.71 -3.78
N LEU A 140 6.68 -9.77 -3.63
CA LEU A 140 6.31 -10.29 -2.31
C LEU A 140 7.50 -10.86 -1.53
N GLY A 141 8.56 -11.30 -2.20
CA GLY A 141 9.82 -11.63 -1.56
C GLY A 141 10.39 -10.45 -0.76
N GLY A 142 10.21 -9.21 -1.24
CA GLY A 142 10.60 -8.00 -0.51
C GLY A 142 9.80 -7.83 0.79
N THR A 143 8.50 -8.09 0.75
CA THR A 143 7.66 -8.07 1.96
C THR A 143 8.07 -9.14 2.97
N LEU A 144 8.47 -10.33 2.50
CA LEU A 144 8.93 -11.43 3.36
C LEU A 144 10.28 -11.15 3.99
N LEU A 145 11.24 -10.65 3.21
CA LEU A 145 12.61 -10.42 3.65
C LEU A 145 12.80 -9.09 4.39
N GLY A 146 11.87 -8.14 4.24
CA GLY A 146 11.95 -6.82 4.88
C GLY A 146 12.12 -6.89 6.39
N PRO A 147 11.20 -7.51 7.15
CA PRO A 147 11.31 -7.57 8.60
C PRO A 147 12.59 -8.26 9.11
N PRO A 148 12.99 -9.46 8.63
CA PRO A 148 14.23 -10.09 9.05
C PRO A 148 15.47 -9.23 8.78
N LEU A 149 15.53 -8.64 7.58
CA LEU A 149 16.65 -7.78 7.20
C LEU A 149 16.67 -6.50 8.04
N SER A 150 15.51 -5.89 8.29
CA SER A 150 15.40 -4.71 9.16
C SER A 150 15.86 -5.04 10.59
N GLY A 151 15.36 -6.14 11.18
CA GLY A 151 15.75 -6.56 12.51
C GLY A 151 17.24 -6.83 12.62
N LEU A 152 17.86 -7.44 11.61
CA LEU A 152 19.30 -7.65 11.54
C LEU A 152 20.07 -6.32 11.47
N LEU A 153 19.74 -5.45 10.52
CA LEU A 153 20.45 -4.19 10.28
C LEU A 153 20.35 -3.23 11.47
N ILE A 154 19.18 -3.13 12.11
CA ILE A 154 18.98 -2.27 13.28
C ILE A 154 19.81 -2.76 14.47
N THR A 155 19.91 -4.08 14.67
CA THR A 155 20.63 -4.64 15.82
C THR A 155 22.14 -4.72 15.63
N THR A 156 22.64 -4.88 14.40
CA THR A 156 24.08 -5.03 14.12
C THR A 156 24.77 -3.73 13.72
N CYS A 157 24.02 -2.81 13.08
CA CYS A 157 24.57 -1.57 12.52
C CYS A 157 23.81 -0.35 13.01
N SER A 158 22.83 0.07 12.23
CA SER A 158 22.00 1.26 12.51
C SER A 158 20.70 1.21 11.71
N TRP A 159 19.66 1.89 12.20
CA TRP A 159 18.42 2.10 11.44
C TRP A 159 18.65 2.78 10.08
N ARG A 160 19.72 3.57 9.93
CA ARG A 160 20.08 4.25 8.67
C ARG A 160 20.35 3.26 7.53
N MET A 161 20.82 2.06 7.86
CA MET A 161 21.12 1.02 6.87
C MET A 161 19.89 0.53 6.11
N ILE A 162 18.68 0.66 6.67
CA ILE A 162 17.43 0.28 5.98
C ILE A 162 17.22 1.09 4.69
N PHE A 163 17.68 2.34 4.69
CA PHE A 163 17.64 3.19 3.49
C PHE A 163 18.80 2.94 2.55
N LEU A 164 20.00 2.72 3.08
CA LEU A 164 21.21 2.51 2.28
C LEU A 164 21.15 1.22 1.45
N VAL A 165 20.46 0.18 1.92
CA VAL A 165 20.24 -1.07 1.17
C VAL A 165 19.55 -0.83 -0.18
N ASN A 166 18.75 0.20 -0.31
CA ASN A 166 18.09 0.54 -1.58
C ASN A 166 19.09 1.01 -2.65
N ILE A 167 20.22 1.60 -2.28
CA ILE A 167 21.19 2.18 -3.22
C ILE A 167 21.82 1.10 -4.12
N PRO A 168 22.42 0.01 -3.60
CA PRO A 168 22.97 -1.05 -4.46
C PRO A 168 21.89 -1.70 -5.32
N LEU A 169 20.67 -1.87 -4.83
CA LEU A 169 19.55 -2.40 -5.60
C LEU A 169 19.18 -1.46 -6.77
N CYS A 170 19.15 -0.14 -6.52
CA CYS A 170 18.95 0.85 -7.57
C CYS A 170 20.06 0.80 -8.63
N LEU A 171 21.32 0.67 -8.22
CA LEU A 171 22.45 0.58 -9.15
C LEU A 171 22.34 -0.64 -10.07
N ILE A 172 21.97 -1.80 -9.52
CA ILE A 172 21.68 -2.99 -10.31
C ILE A 172 20.56 -2.73 -11.32
N CYS A 173 19.44 -2.11 -10.86
CA CYS A 173 18.35 -1.73 -11.75
C CYS A 173 18.79 -0.75 -12.87
N VAL A 174 19.65 0.23 -12.57
CA VAL A 174 20.19 1.17 -13.57
C VAL A 174 20.98 0.43 -14.63
N VAL A 175 21.88 -0.48 -14.24
CA VAL A 175 22.71 -1.27 -15.18
C VAL A 175 21.81 -2.13 -16.08
N LEU A 176 20.85 -2.85 -15.48
CA LEU A 176 19.94 -3.71 -16.24
C LEU A 176 19.03 -2.89 -17.17
N ALA A 177 18.51 -1.76 -16.70
CA ALA A 177 17.64 -0.91 -17.51
C ALA A 177 18.39 -0.27 -18.68
N LYS A 178 19.61 0.22 -18.46
CA LYS A 178 20.47 0.74 -19.56
C LYS A 178 20.74 -0.31 -20.62
N LYS A 179 20.88 -1.58 -20.24
CA LYS A 179 21.24 -2.65 -21.18
C LYS A 179 20.02 -3.25 -21.91
N TYR A 180 18.88 -3.43 -21.22
CA TYR A 180 17.76 -4.24 -21.71
C TYR A 180 16.49 -3.46 -21.97
N MET A 181 16.32 -2.26 -21.39
CA MET A 181 15.10 -1.48 -21.59
C MET A 181 15.17 -0.74 -22.93
N PRO A 182 14.17 -0.88 -23.82
CA PRO A 182 14.20 -0.26 -25.14
C PRO A 182 14.16 1.27 -25.01
N GLU A 183 14.94 1.96 -25.89
CA GLU A 183 15.01 3.43 -25.90
C GLU A 183 13.79 4.08 -26.53
N GLN A 184 13.24 3.43 -27.56
CA GLN A 184 12.18 3.99 -28.43
C GLN A 184 10.83 3.30 -28.24
N LEU A 185 10.38 3.15 -27.01
CA LEU A 185 8.98 2.85 -26.77
C LEU A 185 8.22 4.19 -26.64
N THR A 186 7.96 4.82 -27.77
CA THR A 186 7.05 5.97 -27.80
C THR A 186 5.63 5.49 -28.06
N SER A 187 4.66 6.04 -27.35
CA SER A 187 3.25 5.85 -27.67
C SER A 187 2.92 6.68 -28.89
N SER A 188 2.26 6.09 -29.87
CA SER A 188 1.71 6.81 -31.03
C SER A 188 0.57 7.77 -30.65
N MET A 189 0.00 7.61 -29.49
CA MET A 189 -1.05 8.49 -28.93
C MET A 189 -0.45 9.39 -27.85
N ARG A 190 -0.05 10.60 -28.21
CA ARG A 190 0.21 11.69 -27.28
C ARG A 190 -1.13 12.29 -26.85
N GLY A 191 -1.84 11.64 -25.92
CA GLY A 191 -2.97 12.27 -25.23
C GLY A 191 -2.48 13.50 -24.45
N LYS A 192 -3.29 14.56 -24.42
CA LYS A 192 -3.00 15.70 -23.54
C LYS A 192 -3.23 15.26 -22.10
N PHE A 193 -2.28 15.57 -21.19
CA PHE A 193 -2.49 15.33 -19.78
C PHE A 193 -3.69 16.14 -19.27
N ASP A 194 -4.58 15.49 -18.54
CA ASP A 194 -5.71 16.15 -17.89
C ASP A 194 -5.25 16.96 -16.68
N THR A 195 -4.65 18.13 -16.97
CA THR A 195 -4.12 19.04 -15.95
C THR A 195 -5.22 19.56 -15.03
N ILE A 196 -6.41 19.83 -15.59
CA ILE A 196 -7.54 20.33 -14.80
C ILE A 196 -8.04 19.23 -13.86
N GLY A 197 -8.24 18.02 -14.34
CA GLY A 197 -8.60 16.88 -13.49
C GLY A 197 -7.58 16.63 -12.39
N PHE A 198 -6.29 16.72 -12.69
CA PHE A 198 -5.23 16.59 -11.70
C PHE A 198 -5.31 17.70 -10.63
N MET A 199 -5.50 18.97 -11.03
CA MET A 199 -5.63 20.11 -10.12
C MET A 199 -6.91 20.08 -9.29
N LEU A 200 -7.91 19.32 -9.69
CA LEU A 200 -9.13 19.11 -8.91
C LEU A 200 -8.99 17.94 -7.93
N VAL A 201 -8.46 16.81 -8.37
CA VAL A 201 -8.43 15.57 -7.57
C VAL A 201 -7.32 15.64 -6.51
N VAL A 202 -6.10 16.03 -6.88
CA VAL A 202 -4.96 15.99 -5.94
C VAL A 202 -5.18 16.94 -4.74
N PRO A 203 -5.53 18.22 -4.91
CA PRO A 203 -5.83 19.07 -3.76
C PRO A 203 -7.01 18.57 -2.92
N ALA A 204 -8.04 17.97 -3.55
CA ALA A 204 -9.15 17.37 -2.80
C ALA A 204 -8.67 16.26 -1.86
N LEU A 205 -7.84 15.33 -2.37
CA LEU A 205 -7.27 14.25 -1.55
C LEU A 205 -6.35 14.79 -0.44
N LEU A 206 -5.53 15.81 -0.74
CA LEU A 206 -4.68 16.46 0.25
C LEU A 206 -5.49 17.14 1.35
N LEU A 207 -6.59 17.82 1.02
CA LEU A 207 -7.48 18.45 2.00
C LEU A 207 -8.19 17.42 2.89
N ILE A 208 -8.61 16.28 2.34
CA ILE A 208 -9.15 15.17 3.13
C ILE A 208 -8.12 14.70 4.17
N LEU A 209 -6.87 14.49 3.75
CA LEU A 209 -5.81 14.03 4.64
C LEU A 209 -5.44 15.09 5.69
N LEU A 210 -5.36 16.37 5.32
CA LEU A 210 -5.14 17.46 6.27
C LEU A 210 -6.27 17.56 7.29
N GLY A 211 -7.52 17.38 6.86
CA GLY A 211 -8.67 17.32 7.76
C GLY A 211 -8.56 16.18 8.78
N LEU A 212 -8.18 14.97 8.32
CA LEU A 212 -7.97 13.82 9.20
C LEU A 212 -6.82 14.03 10.19
N LEU A 213 -5.69 14.59 9.73
CA LEU A 213 -4.55 14.93 10.59
C LEU A 213 -4.91 16.01 11.61
N GLY A 214 -5.76 16.98 11.22
CA GLY A 214 -6.23 18.06 12.09
C GLY A 214 -7.06 17.55 13.28
N ILE A 215 -7.86 16.51 13.08
CA ILE A 215 -8.64 15.88 14.16
C ILE A 215 -7.72 15.31 15.25
N GLY A 216 -6.60 14.68 14.87
CA GLY A 216 -5.75 13.97 15.82
C GLY A 216 -4.82 14.81 16.66
N LYS A 217 -4.33 15.92 16.12
CA LYS A 217 -3.27 16.71 16.78
C LYS A 217 -3.71 18.10 17.24
N HIS A 218 -4.98 18.44 17.12
CA HIS A 218 -5.53 19.78 17.42
C HIS A 218 -4.78 20.93 16.73
N TYR A 219 -4.09 20.65 15.58
CA TYR A 219 -3.42 21.69 14.81
C TYR A 219 -4.39 22.71 14.23
N PHE A 220 -5.64 22.29 14.00
CA PHE A 220 -6.69 23.12 13.46
C PHE A 220 -7.92 23.07 14.36
N THR A 221 -8.62 24.20 14.47
CA THR A 221 -9.95 24.22 15.10
C THR A 221 -10.91 23.35 14.28
N GLY A 222 -11.93 22.77 14.93
CA GLY A 222 -12.91 21.91 14.23
C GLY A 222 -13.55 22.58 13.00
N MET A 223 -13.63 23.92 12.99
CA MET A 223 -14.12 24.70 11.86
C MET A 223 -13.24 24.52 10.60
N TRP A 224 -11.91 24.56 10.74
CA TRP A 224 -11.00 24.34 9.61
C TRP A 224 -11.11 22.91 9.05
N VAL A 225 -11.30 21.92 9.91
CA VAL A 225 -11.50 20.54 9.47
C VAL A 225 -12.76 20.43 8.60
N ILE A 226 -13.86 21.04 9.02
CA ILE A 226 -15.11 21.07 8.24
C ILE A 226 -14.88 21.79 6.91
N ILE A 227 -14.20 22.94 6.92
CA ILE A 227 -13.88 23.70 5.70
C ILE A 227 -13.06 22.85 4.73
N PHE A 228 -12.05 22.11 5.19
CA PHE A 228 -11.22 21.25 4.35
C PHE A 228 -12.07 20.15 3.68
N PHE A 229 -12.97 19.51 4.42
CA PHE A 229 -13.87 18.50 3.85
C PHE A 229 -14.86 19.10 2.85
N LEU A 230 -15.42 20.28 3.13
CA LEU A 230 -16.33 20.98 2.22
C LEU A 230 -15.64 21.38 0.91
N ILE A 231 -14.44 21.95 0.99
CA ILE A 231 -13.66 22.31 -0.21
C ILE A 231 -13.29 21.04 -0.98
N ALA A 232 -12.85 19.97 -0.31
CA ALA A 232 -12.54 18.70 -0.98
C ALA A 232 -13.76 18.12 -1.71
N MET A 233 -14.94 18.14 -1.08
CA MET A 233 -16.18 17.69 -1.70
C MET A 233 -16.58 18.54 -2.92
N LEU A 234 -16.40 19.86 -2.81
CA LEU A 234 -16.62 20.78 -3.93
C LEU A 234 -15.68 20.48 -5.11
N LEU A 235 -14.39 20.25 -4.85
CA LEU A 235 -13.40 19.91 -5.86
C LEU A 235 -13.73 18.57 -6.56
N LEU A 236 -14.12 17.54 -5.79
CA LEU A 236 -14.54 16.25 -6.33
C LEU A 236 -15.85 16.36 -7.15
N TYR A 237 -16.78 17.19 -6.70
CA TYR A 237 -17.99 17.48 -7.47
C TYR A 237 -17.67 18.21 -8.80
N ARG A 238 -16.75 19.18 -8.79
CA ARG A 238 -16.25 19.84 -10.00
C ARG A 238 -15.54 18.85 -10.92
N TYR A 239 -14.77 17.91 -10.36
CA TYR A 239 -14.12 16.87 -11.14
C TYR A 239 -15.13 15.96 -11.85
N LYS A 240 -16.22 15.57 -11.18
CA LYS A 240 -17.29 14.80 -11.79
C LYS A 240 -17.86 15.49 -13.04
N ASN A 241 -18.11 16.81 -12.97
CA ASN A 241 -18.61 17.56 -14.11
C ASN A 241 -17.54 17.75 -15.21
N HIS A 242 -16.26 17.87 -14.82
CA HIS A 242 -15.15 18.01 -15.76
C HIS A 242 -14.94 16.74 -16.59
N GLN A 243 -14.97 15.57 -15.96
CA GLN A 243 -14.75 14.29 -16.63
C GLN A 243 -15.81 14.00 -17.72
N ASP A 244 -17.07 14.43 -17.51
CA ASP A 244 -18.16 14.20 -18.46
C ASP A 244 -17.97 15.02 -19.76
N ASN A 245 -17.11 16.05 -19.73
CA ASN A 245 -16.80 16.94 -20.86
C ASN A 245 -15.36 16.73 -21.41
N THR A 246 -14.62 15.71 -20.94
CA THR A 246 -13.23 15.48 -21.33
C THR A 246 -13.10 14.09 -21.98
N ASN A 247 -12.45 14.02 -23.16
CA ASN A 247 -12.29 12.76 -23.89
C ASN A 247 -11.38 11.75 -23.16
N ASP A 248 -10.31 12.24 -22.52
CA ASP A 248 -9.33 11.42 -21.78
C ASP A 248 -9.20 11.91 -20.34
N PRO A 249 -10.22 11.68 -19.46
CA PRO A 249 -10.18 12.13 -18.09
C PRO A 249 -9.15 11.31 -17.29
N LEU A 250 -8.55 11.95 -16.27
CA LEU A 250 -7.54 11.32 -15.39
C LEU A 250 -8.10 10.04 -14.73
N PHE A 251 -9.36 10.06 -14.32
CA PHE A 251 -10.07 8.91 -13.74
C PHE A 251 -11.48 8.80 -14.31
N THR A 252 -11.86 7.62 -14.73
CA THR A 252 -13.18 7.35 -15.35
C THR A 252 -14.18 6.91 -14.29
N LEU A 253 -14.95 7.86 -13.74
CA LEU A 253 -15.95 7.57 -12.69
C LEU A 253 -17.18 6.79 -13.19
N SER A 254 -17.41 6.71 -14.52
CA SER A 254 -18.50 5.90 -15.09
C SER A 254 -18.37 4.41 -14.75
N LEU A 255 -17.17 3.94 -14.40
CA LEU A 255 -16.90 2.57 -13.94
C LEU A 255 -17.67 2.21 -12.66
N PHE A 256 -18.00 3.18 -11.82
CA PHE A 256 -18.82 2.94 -10.62
C PHE A 256 -20.28 2.56 -10.95
N ARG A 257 -20.70 2.58 -12.21
CA ARG A 257 -21.99 2.01 -12.65
C ARG A 257 -21.98 0.48 -12.61
N HIS A 258 -20.80 -0.16 -12.75
CA HIS A 258 -20.66 -1.60 -12.55
C HIS A 258 -20.68 -1.90 -11.05
N ARG A 259 -21.61 -2.77 -10.65
CA ARG A 259 -21.84 -3.07 -9.23
C ARG A 259 -20.64 -3.70 -8.55
N THR A 260 -20.03 -4.69 -9.17
CA THR A 260 -18.85 -5.39 -8.62
C THR A 260 -17.67 -4.44 -8.48
N PHE A 261 -17.47 -3.53 -9.44
CA PHE A 261 -16.45 -2.50 -9.36
C PHE A 261 -16.69 -1.53 -8.18
N ALA A 262 -17.91 -1.02 -8.05
CA ALA A 262 -18.28 -0.09 -6.98
C ALA A 262 -18.12 -0.74 -5.60
N VAL A 263 -18.62 -1.95 -5.40
CA VAL A 263 -18.47 -2.73 -4.17
C VAL A 263 -17.00 -3.09 -3.94
N GLY A 264 -16.27 -3.47 -4.99
CA GLY A 264 -14.86 -3.80 -4.92
C GLY A 264 -13.99 -2.62 -4.46
N ILE A 265 -14.18 -1.41 -5.02
CA ILE A 265 -13.47 -0.20 -4.58
C ILE A 265 -13.88 0.18 -3.15
N ALA A 266 -15.19 0.19 -2.82
CA ALA A 266 -15.66 0.51 -1.47
C ALA A 266 -15.08 -0.45 -0.42
N SER A 267 -15.06 -1.75 -0.71
CA SER A 267 -14.47 -2.75 0.19
C SER A 267 -12.95 -2.59 0.31
N ASN A 268 -12.24 -2.32 -0.80
CA ASN A 268 -10.80 -2.03 -0.74
C ASN A 268 -10.49 -0.82 0.16
N ILE A 269 -11.32 0.24 0.07
CA ILE A 269 -11.14 1.41 0.93
C ILE A 269 -11.41 1.04 2.39
N CYS A 270 -12.60 0.53 2.70
CA CYS A 270 -13.01 0.29 4.08
C CYS A 270 -12.13 -0.76 4.79
N VAL A 271 -11.89 -1.90 4.16
CA VAL A 271 -11.09 -2.97 4.75
C VAL A 271 -9.65 -2.55 4.99
N ARG A 272 -9.03 -1.84 4.03
CA ARG A 272 -7.63 -1.40 4.17
C ARG A 272 -7.46 -0.34 5.25
N ILE A 273 -8.46 0.53 5.47
CA ILE A 273 -8.42 1.51 6.57
C ILE A 273 -8.22 0.81 7.92
N PHE A 274 -8.80 -0.37 8.12
CA PHE A 274 -8.73 -1.09 9.39
C PHE A 274 -7.60 -2.13 9.49
N ILE A 275 -7.07 -2.61 8.35
CA ILE A 275 -6.03 -3.67 8.35
C ILE A 275 -4.63 -3.13 8.06
N ALA A 276 -4.48 -2.11 7.20
CA ALA A 276 -3.18 -1.77 6.63
C ALA A 276 -2.15 -1.30 7.67
N SER A 277 -2.58 -0.72 8.77
CA SER A 277 -1.68 -0.28 9.87
C SER A 277 -1.47 -1.34 10.96
N VAL A 278 -2.13 -2.50 10.91
CA VAL A 278 -1.95 -3.58 11.91
C VAL A 278 -0.48 -3.98 12.08
N PRO A 279 0.32 -4.20 11.01
CA PRO A 279 1.73 -4.54 11.17
C PRO A 279 2.55 -3.44 11.88
N LEU A 280 2.21 -2.18 11.61
CA LEU A 280 2.84 -1.03 12.25
C LEU A 280 2.51 -0.96 13.74
N VAL A 281 1.23 -1.05 14.10
CA VAL A 281 0.78 -1.02 15.49
C VAL A 281 1.35 -2.17 16.29
N LEU A 282 1.33 -3.37 15.71
CA LEU A 282 1.90 -4.57 16.32
C LEU A 282 3.40 -4.42 16.57
N SER A 283 4.15 -3.89 15.60
CA SER A 283 5.58 -3.61 15.76
C SER A 283 5.87 -2.61 16.89
N LEU A 284 5.05 -1.54 16.99
CA LEU A 284 5.16 -0.55 18.06
C LEU A 284 4.85 -1.15 19.44
N MET A 285 3.76 -1.90 19.56
CA MET A 285 3.35 -2.54 20.80
C MET A 285 4.42 -3.53 21.31
N LEU A 286 4.89 -4.42 20.44
CA LEU A 286 5.88 -5.44 20.79
C LEU A 286 7.20 -4.80 21.24
N GLN A 287 7.68 -3.75 20.58
CA GLN A 287 8.96 -3.13 20.92
C GLN A 287 8.86 -2.19 22.12
N ARG A 288 7.79 -1.43 22.28
CA ARG A 288 7.69 -0.39 23.31
C ARG A 288 7.12 -0.86 24.62
N GLU A 289 6.08 -1.71 24.57
CA GLU A 289 5.37 -2.11 25.77
C GLU A 289 5.81 -3.50 26.26
N LEU A 290 6.03 -4.41 25.32
CA LEU A 290 6.44 -5.77 25.65
C LEU A 290 7.97 -5.94 25.62
N ASN A 291 8.74 -4.89 25.30
CA ASN A 291 10.19 -4.86 25.29
C ASN A 291 10.85 -5.97 24.43
N TYR A 292 10.15 -6.41 23.37
CA TYR A 292 10.75 -7.35 22.42
C TYR A 292 11.89 -6.67 21.66
N SER A 293 12.99 -7.40 21.48
CA SER A 293 14.08 -6.94 20.62
C SER A 293 13.61 -6.81 19.16
N PRO A 294 14.21 -5.95 18.34
CA PRO A 294 13.88 -5.83 16.91
C PRO A 294 13.99 -7.19 16.18
N ARG A 295 14.90 -8.08 16.60
CA ARG A 295 15.00 -9.46 16.06
C ARG A 295 13.77 -10.30 16.42
N GLY A 296 13.29 -10.25 17.66
CA GLY A 296 12.08 -10.97 18.09
C GLY A 296 10.84 -10.50 17.29
N VAL A 297 10.69 -9.20 17.15
CA VAL A 297 9.59 -8.63 16.35
C VAL A 297 9.71 -9.02 14.87
N SER A 298 10.94 -9.10 14.34
CA SER A 298 11.13 -9.50 12.94
C SER A 298 10.67 -10.93 12.66
N ILE A 299 10.78 -11.85 13.59
CA ILE A 299 10.28 -13.24 13.48
C ILE A 299 8.75 -13.24 13.42
N ILE A 300 8.09 -12.46 14.28
CA ILE A 300 6.63 -12.31 14.28
C ILE A 300 6.15 -11.70 12.95
N MET A 301 6.83 -10.68 12.44
CA MET A 301 6.48 -10.07 11.15
C MET A 301 6.76 -11.01 9.96
N LEU A 302 7.81 -11.85 10.07
CA LEU A 302 8.09 -12.88 9.07
C LEU A 302 6.94 -13.90 9.00
N SER A 303 6.32 -14.25 10.14
CA SER A 303 5.16 -15.14 10.16
C SER A 303 3.96 -14.55 9.42
N LEU A 304 3.69 -13.26 9.58
CA LEU A 304 2.65 -12.54 8.83
C LEU A 304 2.89 -12.62 7.31
N ALA A 305 4.12 -12.35 6.89
CA ALA A 305 4.48 -12.36 5.48
C ALA A 305 4.45 -13.78 4.89
N SER A 306 4.91 -14.80 5.63
CA SER A 306 4.86 -16.20 5.20
C SER A 306 3.41 -16.70 5.08
N GLY A 307 2.53 -16.32 6.03
CA GLY A 307 1.09 -16.56 5.95
C GLY A 307 0.48 -15.93 4.69
N SER A 308 0.86 -14.68 4.39
CA SER A 308 0.38 -13.98 3.19
C SER A 308 0.80 -14.66 1.88
N ILE A 309 1.98 -15.26 1.83
CA ILE A 309 2.44 -16.02 0.67
C ILE A 309 1.70 -17.36 0.58
N SER A 310 1.51 -18.06 1.70
CA SER A 310 0.79 -19.34 1.76
C SER A 310 -0.67 -19.20 1.31
N ALA A 311 -1.28 -18.04 1.52
CA ALA A 311 -2.64 -17.74 1.07
C ALA A 311 -2.86 -17.95 -0.44
N ARG A 312 -1.82 -17.81 -1.27
CA ARG A 312 -1.92 -17.99 -2.73
C ARG A 312 -2.30 -19.42 -3.13
N PHE A 313 -1.84 -20.39 -2.36
CA PHE A 313 -2.17 -21.79 -2.60
C PHE A 313 -3.60 -22.13 -2.17
N LEU A 314 -4.15 -21.35 -1.22
CA LEU A 314 -5.49 -21.56 -0.68
C LEU A 314 -6.56 -20.76 -1.44
N LEU A 315 -6.20 -19.67 -2.12
CA LEU A 315 -7.15 -18.76 -2.74
C LEU A 315 -8.04 -19.44 -3.78
N ARG A 316 -7.42 -20.14 -4.72
CA ARG A 316 -8.15 -20.80 -5.82
C ARG A 316 -9.12 -21.88 -5.33
N PRO A 317 -8.71 -22.88 -4.52
CA PRO A 317 -9.65 -23.87 -3.99
C PRO A 317 -10.74 -23.23 -3.12
N ALA A 318 -10.41 -22.23 -2.30
CA ALA A 318 -11.38 -21.54 -1.47
C ALA A 318 -12.45 -20.78 -2.28
N LEU A 319 -12.05 -20.12 -3.38
CA LEU A 319 -13.00 -19.46 -4.29
C LEU A 319 -13.93 -20.46 -4.99
N ILE A 320 -13.42 -21.62 -5.41
CA ILE A 320 -14.23 -22.65 -6.06
C ILE A 320 -15.25 -23.24 -5.07
N TRP A 321 -14.88 -23.43 -3.79
CA TRP A 321 -15.74 -24.05 -2.79
C TRP A 321 -16.79 -23.10 -2.20
N CYS A 322 -16.39 -21.84 -1.90
CA CYS A 322 -17.23 -20.92 -1.15
C CYS A 322 -17.84 -19.80 -2.00
N GLY A 323 -17.28 -19.54 -3.20
CA GLY A 323 -17.62 -18.35 -3.98
C GLY A 323 -17.12 -17.04 -3.35
N TYR A 324 -17.21 -15.95 -4.09
CA TYR A 324 -16.67 -14.64 -3.68
C TYR A 324 -17.31 -14.09 -2.40
N ARG A 325 -18.64 -14.06 -2.33
CA ARG A 325 -19.37 -13.49 -1.19
C ARG A 325 -19.04 -14.20 0.12
N CYS A 326 -19.11 -15.53 0.13
CA CYS A 326 -18.88 -16.31 1.34
C CYS A 326 -17.42 -16.22 1.79
N LEU A 327 -16.47 -16.30 0.86
CA LEU A 327 -15.04 -16.19 1.15
C LEU A 327 -14.68 -14.83 1.73
N LEU A 328 -15.23 -13.74 1.19
CA LEU A 328 -15.04 -12.39 1.73
C LEU A 328 -15.59 -12.25 3.15
N LEU A 329 -16.79 -12.77 3.43
CA LEU A 329 -17.38 -12.75 4.77
C LEU A 329 -16.54 -13.56 5.77
N ILE A 330 -16.13 -14.79 5.41
CA ILE A 330 -15.27 -15.62 6.27
C ILE A 330 -13.93 -14.93 6.53
N ALA A 331 -13.25 -14.48 5.48
CA ALA A 331 -11.94 -13.87 5.62
C ALA A 331 -12.00 -12.58 6.46
N THR A 332 -13.05 -11.78 6.32
CA THR A 332 -13.23 -10.55 7.09
C THR A 332 -13.52 -10.85 8.56
N THR A 333 -14.47 -11.76 8.86
CA THR A 333 -14.82 -12.11 10.22
C THR A 333 -13.67 -12.78 10.97
N VAL A 334 -12.95 -13.69 10.32
CA VAL A 334 -11.77 -14.35 10.91
C VAL A 334 -10.67 -13.33 11.15
N SER A 335 -10.37 -12.45 10.17
CA SER A 335 -9.35 -11.39 10.37
C SER A 335 -9.73 -10.45 11.51
N ALA A 336 -11.01 -10.06 11.63
CA ALA A 336 -11.49 -9.24 12.74
C ALA A 336 -11.33 -9.95 14.09
N ALA A 337 -11.69 -11.23 14.18
CA ALA A 337 -11.53 -12.02 15.41
C ALA A 337 -10.05 -12.19 15.79
N LEU A 338 -9.16 -12.40 14.82
CA LEU A 338 -7.71 -12.50 15.07
C LEU A 338 -7.12 -11.16 15.52
N ILE A 339 -7.56 -10.03 14.96
CA ILE A 339 -7.13 -8.70 15.43
C ILE A 339 -7.67 -8.45 16.85
N TYR A 340 -8.93 -8.84 17.13
CA TYR A 340 -9.51 -8.74 18.47
C TYR A 340 -8.70 -9.56 19.48
N SER A 341 -8.27 -10.77 19.13
CA SER A 341 -7.50 -11.63 20.02
C SER A 341 -6.16 -11.02 20.45
N LEU A 342 -5.59 -10.07 19.69
CA LEU A 342 -4.40 -9.30 20.08
C LEU A 342 -4.64 -8.39 21.29
N THR A 343 -5.88 -8.18 21.71
CA THR A 343 -6.24 -7.40 22.90
C THR A 343 -6.36 -8.24 24.17
N LEU A 344 -6.34 -9.57 24.04
CA LEU A 344 -6.54 -10.47 25.17
C LEU A 344 -5.25 -10.67 25.97
N PRO A 345 -5.32 -10.65 27.32
CA PRO A 345 -4.14 -10.74 28.19
C PRO A 345 -3.40 -12.07 28.12
N GLY A 346 -4.00 -13.13 27.57
CA GLY A 346 -3.40 -14.46 27.45
C GLY A 346 -2.31 -14.60 26.39
N LEU A 347 -2.16 -13.65 25.47
CA LEU A 347 -1.11 -13.66 24.44
C LEU A 347 0.29 -13.29 24.97
N ASN A 348 0.37 -12.76 26.20
CA ASN A 348 1.64 -12.40 26.83
C ASN A 348 2.45 -13.63 27.32
N GLY A 349 1.93 -14.87 27.13
CA GLY A 349 2.51 -16.08 27.73
C GLY A 349 3.49 -16.88 26.85
N SER A 350 3.36 -16.87 25.52
CA SER A 350 4.28 -17.60 24.66
C SER A 350 4.46 -16.94 23.30
N LEU A 351 5.73 -16.81 22.87
CA LEU A 351 6.08 -16.30 21.54
C LEU A 351 5.41 -17.13 20.43
N ASP A 352 5.32 -18.44 20.63
CA ASP A 352 4.80 -19.39 19.64
C ASP A 352 3.33 -19.14 19.32
N SER A 353 2.51 -18.84 20.32
CA SER A 353 1.08 -18.54 20.12
C SER A 353 0.89 -17.25 19.32
N VAL A 354 1.69 -16.22 19.57
CA VAL A 354 1.67 -14.97 18.81
C VAL A 354 2.09 -15.22 17.36
N VAL A 355 3.15 -16.00 17.13
CA VAL A 355 3.65 -16.35 15.79
C VAL A 355 2.57 -17.09 14.97
N ILE A 356 1.89 -18.07 15.56
CA ILE A 356 0.82 -18.84 14.90
C ILE A 356 -0.37 -17.91 14.58
N LEU A 357 -0.81 -17.10 15.54
CA LEU A 357 -1.92 -16.18 15.34
C LEU A 357 -1.63 -15.20 14.20
N ILE A 358 -0.45 -14.61 14.17
CA ILE A 358 -0.03 -13.66 13.15
C ILE A 358 0.16 -14.33 11.79
N PHE A 359 0.61 -15.58 11.73
CA PHE A 359 0.64 -16.39 10.51
C PHE A 359 -0.77 -16.55 9.93
N ILE A 360 -1.74 -16.97 10.76
CA ILE A 360 -3.13 -17.15 10.34
C ILE A 360 -3.73 -15.81 9.87
N LEU A 361 -3.45 -14.72 10.59
CA LEU A 361 -3.86 -13.37 10.19
C LEU A 361 -3.30 -13.02 8.81
N GLY A 362 -2.03 -13.33 8.53
CA GLY A 362 -1.40 -13.14 7.23
C GLY A 362 -2.11 -13.90 6.10
N VAL A 363 -2.51 -15.16 6.36
CA VAL A 363 -3.28 -15.96 5.39
C VAL A 363 -4.61 -15.28 5.07
N PHE A 364 -5.44 -15.00 6.07
CA PHE A 364 -6.78 -14.48 5.84
C PHE A 364 -6.79 -13.05 5.27
N THR A 365 -5.89 -12.18 5.70
CA THR A 365 -5.76 -10.83 5.13
C THR A 365 -5.32 -10.85 3.67
N SER A 366 -4.43 -11.77 3.30
CA SER A 366 -4.00 -11.92 1.91
C SER A 366 -5.09 -12.51 1.02
N VAL A 367 -5.84 -13.51 1.50
CA VAL A 367 -7.03 -14.04 0.83
C VAL A 367 -8.04 -12.92 0.62
N LEU A 368 -8.34 -12.12 1.66
CA LEU A 368 -9.28 -11.02 1.60
C LEU A 368 -8.89 -9.98 0.56
N TYR A 369 -7.63 -9.54 0.54
CA TYR A 369 -7.12 -8.57 -0.43
C TYR A 369 -7.15 -9.10 -1.86
N ALA A 370 -6.75 -10.35 -2.07
CA ALA A 370 -6.76 -10.95 -3.40
C ALA A 370 -8.19 -11.12 -3.93
N THR A 371 -9.11 -11.59 -3.10
CA THR A 371 -10.52 -11.78 -3.48
C THR A 371 -11.21 -10.44 -3.79
N MET A 372 -10.97 -9.38 -2.99
CA MET A 372 -11.50 -8.04 -3.29
C MET A 372 -10.95 -7.49 -4.62
N ASN A 373 -9.65 -7.66 -4.87
CA ASN A 373 -9.02 -7.16 -6.09
C ASN A 373 -9.56 -7.87 -7.33
N THR A 374 -9.71 -9.20 -7.30
CA THR A 374 -10.27 -9.96 -8.42
C THR A 374 -11.74 -9.64 -8.66
N LEU A 375 -12.54 -9.50 -7.59
CA LEU A 375 -13.93 -9.08 -7.69
C LEU A 375 -14.07 -7.70 -8.36
N THR A 376 -13.20 -6.76 -8.03
CA THR A 376 -13.23 -5.39 -8.60
C THR A 376 -13.13 -5.40 -10.12
N PHE A 377 -12.44 -6.38 -10.71
CA PHE A 377 -12.24 -6.46 -12.15
C PHE A 377 -13.20 -7.42 -12.88
N SER A 378 -14.08 -8.12 -12.16
CA SER A 378 -14.89 -9.22 -12.72
C SER A 378 -15.84 -8.81 -13.85
N GLU A 379 -16.32 -7.56 -13.86
CA GLU A 379 -17.23 -7.03 -14.89
C GLU A 379 -16.54 -6.06 -15.88
N LEU A 380 -15.22 -5.83 -15.75
CA LEU A 380 -14.51 -4.90 -16.61
C LEU A 380 -14.03 -5.59 -17.89
N THR A 381 -14.15 -4.86 -19.00
CA THR A 381 -13.59 -5.26 -20.30
C THR A 381 -12.11 -4.88 -20.40
N ASP A 382 -11.38 -5.45 -21.38
CA ASP A 382 -9.95 -5.12 -21.61
C ASP A 382 -9.73 -3.60 -21.83
N GLU A 383 -10.68 -2.91 -22.46
CA GLU A 383 -10.60 -1.46 -22.70
C GLU A 383 -10.70 -0.65 -21.40
N THR A 384 -11.55 -1.08 -20.46
CA THR A 384 -11.83 -0.37 -19.20
C THR A 384 -10.90 -0.81 -18.07
N TYR A 385 -10.20 -1.93 -18.25
CA TYR A 385 -9.30 -2.52 -17.23
C TYR A 385 -8.23 -1.54 -16.76
N HIS A 386 -7.58 -0.81 -17.68
CA HIS A 386 -6.52 0.13 -17.33
C HIS A 386 -7.02 1.30 -16.47
N ALA A 387 -8.19 1.85 -16.81
CA ALA A 387 -8.82 2.92 -16.04
C ALA A 387 -9.26 2.43 -14.65
N GLY A 388 -9.84 1.22 -14.58
CA GLY A 388 -10.21 0.57 -13.33
C GLY A 388 -9.02 0.30 -12.41
N ASN A 389 -7.91 -0.18 -12.98
CA ASN A 389 -6.69 -0.43 -12.21
C ASN A 389 -6.08 0.85 -11.63
N SER A 390 -6.13 1.96 -12.35
CA SER A 390 -5.66 3.27 -11.85
C SER A 390 -6.48 3.74 -10.65
N LEU A 391 -7.81 3.61 -10.70
CA LEU A 391 -8.72 3.91 -9.59
C LEU A 391 -8.48 2.98 -8.40
N LEU A 392 -8.27 1.69 -8.64
CA LEU A 392 -7.97 0.72 -7.59
C LEU A 392 -6.67 1.07 -6.86
N ILE A 393 -5.60 1.35 -7.58
CA ILE A 393 -4.30 1.73 -6.99
C ILE A 393 -4.45 3.01 -6.16
N LEU A 394 -5.13 4.03 -6.69
CA LEU A 394 -5.38 5.27 -5.97
C LEU A 394 -6.16 5.01 -4.67
N SER A 395 -7.24 4.23 -4.74
CA SER A 395 -8.06 3.87 -3.58
C SER A 395 -7.26 3.11 -2.52
N GLN A 396 -6.38 2.21 -2.93
CA GLN A 396 -5.49 1.47 -2.03
C GLN A 396 -4.48 2.37 -1.32
N LEU A 397 -3.80 3.26 -2.05
CA LEU A 397 -2.84 4.20 -1.49
C LEU A 397 -3.51 5.16 -0.50
N LEU A 398 -4.65 5.74 -0.89
CA LEU A 398 -5.45 6.60 -0.04
C LEU A 398 -5.85 5.89 1.26
N SER A 399 -6.32 4.65 1.17
CA SER A 399 -6.76 3.85 2.31
C SER A 399 -5.63 3.55 3.27
N ILE A 400 -4.43 3.24 2.77
CA ILE A 400 -3.24 2.99 3.61
C ILE A 400 -2.85 4.28 4.35
N ILE A 401 -2.86 5.44 3.68
CA ILE A 401 -2.55 6.73 4.30
C ILE A 401 -3.57 7.05 5.39
N ILE A 402 -4.86 6.89 5.11
CA ILE A 402 -5.94 7.07 6.09
C ILE A 402 -5.75 6.12 7.27
N SER A 403 -5.45 4.84 7.01
CA SER A 403 -5.21 3.83 8.05
C SER A 403 -4.11 4.24 9.00
N VAL A 404 -2.95 4.62 8.48
CA VAL A 404 -1.80 5.04 9.29
C VAL A 404 -2.11 6.33 10.05
N THR A 405 -2.72 7.32 9.38
CA THR A 405 -3.10 8.60 9.99
C THR A 405 -4.11 8.40 11.12
N LEU A 406 -5.19 7.64 10.87
CA LEU A 406 -6.23 7.36 11.85
C LEU A 406 -5.65 6.61 13.07
N THR A 407 -4.79 5.64 12.83
CA THR A 407 -4.11 4.89 13.90
C THR A 407 -3.31 5.80 14.81
N PHE A 408 -2.46 6.66 14.25
CA PHE A 408 -1.68 7.59 15.06
C PHE A 408 -2.55 8.64 15.76
N THR A 409 -3.67 9.04 15.15
CA THR A 409 -4.68 9.89 15.77
C THR A 409 -5.31 9.23 16.98
N VAL A 410 -5.75 7.98 16.86
CA VAL A 410 -6.34 7.20 17.97
C VAL A 410 -5.32 7.01 19.10
N LEU A 411 -4.10 6.58 18.78
CA LEU A 411 -3.04 6.42 19.78
C LEU A 411 -2.72 7.74 20.50
N HIS A 412 -2.72 8.87 19.79
CA HIS A 412 -2.48 10.18 20.40
C HIS A 412 -3.64 10.60 21.33
N TYR A 413 -4.89 10.43 20.87
CA TYR A 413 -6.08 10.80 21.62
C TYR A 413 -6.23 9.97 22.90
N VAL A 414 -6.02 8.66 22.82
CA VAL A 414 -6.11 7.76 23.98
C VAL A 414 -5.01 8.08 25.00
N ASN A 415 -3.79 8.40 24.55
CA ASN A 415 -2.72 8.86 25.45
C ASN A 415 -3.09 10.15 26.18
N TYR A 416 -3.77 11.08 25.50
CA TYR A 416 -4.08 12.40 26.06
C TYR A 416 -5.34 12.37 26.93
N ALA A 417 -6.46 11.80 26.43
CA ALA A 417 -7.77 11.91 27.05
C ALA A 417 -7.99 10.90 28.19
N ALA A 418 -7.48 9.69 28.06
CA ALA A 418 -7.74 8.61 29.01
C ALA A 418 -6.66 8.47 30.10
N ASN A 419 -5.55 9.28 30.05
CA ASN A 419 -4.34 9.04 30.87
C ASN A 419 -3.88 7.56 30.83
N ALA A 420 -4.40 6.80 29.86
CA ALA A 420 -4.07 5.42 29.63
C ALA A 420 -2.64 5.37 29.10
N ARG A 421 -1.75 4.70 29.81
CA ARG A 421 -0.34 4.51 29.44
C ARG A 421 -0.11 3.03 29.23
N GLY A 422 0.75 2.71 28.26
CA GLY A 422 1.19 1.34 28.02
C GLY A 422 0.28 0.57 27.07
N LEU A 423 0.11 -0.74 27.37
CA LEU A 423 -0.61 -1.72 26.53
C LEU A 423 -2.08 -1.33 26.20
N GLU A 424 -2.76 -0.64 27.11
CA GLU A 424 -4.17 -0.26 26.93
C GLU A 424 -4.41 0.59 25.67
N ASN A 425 -3.47 1.47 25.32
CA ASN A 425 -3.60 2.30 24.11
C ASN A 425 -3.60 1.49 22.82
N TYR A 426 -2.77 0.47 22.78
CA TYR A 426 -2.70 -0.44 21.63
C TYR A 426 -3.91 -1.35 21.57
N HIS A 427 -4.42 -1.81 22.72
CA HIS A 427 -5.64 -2.60 22.80
C HIS A 427 -6.85 -1.82 22.24
N VAL A 428 -7.02 -0.55 22.61
CA VAL A 428 -8.09 0.31 22.06
C VAL A 428 -7.95 0.41 20.53
N SER A 429 -6.73 0.58 20.03
CA SER A 429 -6.49 0.66 18.59
C SER A 429 -6.89 -0.64 17.89
N PHE A 430 -6.50 -1.80 18.42
CA PHE A 430 -6.90 -3.10 17.85
C PHE A 430 -8.40 -3.36 17.97
N LEU A 431 -9.04 -2.94 19.05
CA LEU A 431 -10.51 -3.02 19.20
C LEU A 431 -11.22 -2.23 18.11
N LEU A 432 -10.81 -0.98 17.87
CA LEU A 432 -11.39 -0.14 16.83
C LEU A 432 -11.15 -0.73 15.43
N MET A 433 -9.96 -1.27 15.17
CA MET A 433 -9.64 -1.95 13.91
C MET A 433 -10.51 -3.20 13.71
N SER A 434 -10.62 -4.04 14.73
CA SER A 434 -11.43 -5.26 14.69
C SER A 434 -12.91 -4.94 14.46
N PHE A 435 -13.46 -4.02 15.23
CA PHE A 435 -14.86 -3.61 15.13
C PHE A 435 -15.16 -2.97 13.76
N GLY A 436 -14.31 -2.03 13.32
CA GLY A 436 -14.45 -1.40 12.00
C GLY A 436 -14.35 -2.40 10.85
N LEU A 437 -13.44 -3.37 10.96
CA LEU A 437 -13.31 -4.45 9.99
C LEU A 437 -14.56 -5.35 9.98
N PHE A 438 -15.12 -5.69 11.16
CA PHE A 438 -16.35 -6.45 11.26
C PHE A 438 -17.52 -5.72 10.57
N LEU A 439 -17.62 -4.39 10.73
CA LEU A 439 -18.63 -3.59 10.02
C LEU A 439 -18.49 -3.66 8.49
N CYS A 440 -17.30 -3.91 7.96
CA CYS A 440 -17.12 -4.09 6.52
C CYS A 440 -17.87 -5.32 5.98
N CYS A 441 -18.26 -6.30 6.81
CA CYS A 441 -19.10 -7.42 6.41
C CYS A 441 -20.42 -6.96 5.78
N PHE A 442 -20.99 -5.84 6.25
CA PHE A 442 -22.23 -5.29 5.68
C PHE A 442 -22.08 -4.87 4.20
N ILE A 443 -20.87 -4.53 3.76
CA ILE A 443 -20.60 -4.23 2.34
C ILE A 443 -20.73 -5.51 1.52
N PHE A 444 -20.19 -6.62 2.02
CA PHE A 444 -20.20 -7.91 1.32
C PHE A 444 -21.55 -8.58 1.32
N LEU A 445 -22.44 -8.25 2.29
CA LEU A 445 -23.83 -8.72 2.26
C LEU A 445 -24.63 -8.18 1.07
N ARG A 446 -24.19 -7.06 0.48
CA ARG A 446 -24.80 -6.49 -0.73
C ARG A 446 -24.44 -7.24 -2.02
N LEU A 447 -23.46 -8.13 -1.99
CA LEU A 447 -23.08 -8.97 -3.14
C LEU A 447 -24.13 -10.07 -3.35
N ASP A 448 -24.40 -10.39 -4.59
CA ASP A 448 -25.18 -11.57 -4.95
C ASP A 448 -24.30 -12.82 -4.91
N LYS A 449 -24.94 -14.00 -4.81
CA LYS A 449 -24.21 -15.28 -4.72
C LYS A 449 -23.36 -15.56 -5.96
N ASN A 450 -23.77 -15.03 -7.12
CA ASN A 450 -23.16 -15.28 -8.42
C ASN A 450 -22.20 -14.15 -8.86
N ASP A 451 -22.03 -13.10 -8.03
CA ASP A 451 -21.10 -12.02 -8.35
C ASP A 451 -19.66 -12.54 -8.41
N GLY A 452 -19.00 -12.38 -9.56
CA GLY A 452 -17.63 -12.86 -9.78
C GLY A 452 -17.49 -14.26 -10.39
N ASP A 453 -18.57 -15.00 -10.63
CA ASP A 453 -18.54 -16.37 -11.18
C ASP A 453 -17.86 -16.48 -12.55
N VAL A 454 -17.76 -15.39 -13.30
CA VAL A 454 -17.08 -15.34 -14.61
C VAL A 454 -15.63 -15.83 -14.47
N PHE A 455 -14.92 -15.43 -13.42
CA PHE A 455 -13.54 -15.89 -13.18
C PHE A 455 -13.47 -17.33 -12.66
N VAL A 456 -14.49 -17.83 -11.97
CA VAL A 456 -14.53 -19.21 -11.49
C VAL A 456 -14.72 -20.17 -12.67
N GLN A 457 -15.56 -19.80 -13.65
CA GLN A 457 -15.83 -20.62 -14.86
C GLN A 457 -14.64 -20.64 -15.83
N GLU A 458 -13.90 -19.53 -16.00
CA GLU A 458 -12.68 -19.52 -16.82
C GLU A 458 -11.54 -20.33 -16.23
N THR A 459 -11.52 -20.53 -14.91
CA THR A 459 -10.50 -21.32 -14.22
C THR A 459 -10.82 -22.81 -14.17
N GLN A 460 -12.03 -23.22 -14.58
CA GLN A 460 -12.43 -24.63 -14.71
C GLN A 460 -12.18 -25.20 -16.12
N LYS A 461 -11.94 -24.36 -17.11
CA LYS A 461 -11.47 -24.72 -18.46
C LYS A 461 -9.94 -24.71 -18.50
#